data_839efec8419d4bf482943b0e92989e86
#
_entry.id   839efec8419d4bf482943b0e92989e86
#
_cell.length_a   1.000
_cell.length_b   1.000
_cell.length_c   1.000
_cell.angle_alpha   90.00
_cell.angle_beta   90.00
_cell.angle_gamma   90.00
#
_symmetry.space_group_name_H-M   'P 1'
#
loop_
_entity.id
_entity.type
_entity.pdbx_description
1 polymer ?
#
loop_
_entity_poly.entity_id
_entity_poly.type
_entity_poly.pdbx_seq_one_letter_code
_entity_poly.pdbx_strand_id
1 'polypeptide(L)'
;YGTRMINLIRVGDATDHGGKVETGSTKMRFDGRFVARKGDLVSCPQHLSVSPNVIEEGDPSMTDDGIPIARHGHRATCGCHLISSLV
;
A
#
# COMPACT_ATOMS: atom_id res chain seq x y z
N TYR A 1 -21.27 3.20 -7.76
CA TYR A 1 -21.14 1.99 -6.98
C TYR A 1 -19.82 1.31 -7.21
N GLY A 2 -19.35 1.30 -8.40
CA GLY A 2 -18.03 0.76 -8.66
C GLY A 2 -16.95 1.54 -7.95
N THR A 3 -17.21 2.80 -7.64
CA THR A 3 -16.21 3.66 -7.02
C THR A 3 -15.80 3.20 -5.63
N ARG A 4 -16.65 2.46 -4.95
CA ARG A 4 -16.30 1.96 -3.63
C ARG A 4 -15.15 0.97 -3.65
N MET A 5 -14.89 0.38 -4.80
CA MET A 5 -13.79 -0.57 -4.96
C MET A 5 -12.48 0.11 -5.30
N ILE A 6 -12.49 1.43 -5.47
CA ILE A 6 -11.33 2.17 -5.91
C ILE A 6 -10.68 2.88 -4.73
N ASN A 7 -10.11 2.08 -3.84
CA ASN A 7 -9.29 2.63 -2.77
C ASN A 7 -8.03 1.78 -2.58
N LEU A 8 -7.58 1.18 -3.68
CA LEU A 8 -6.38 0.37 -3.67
C LEU A 8 -5.16 1.24 -3.46
N ILE A 9 -4.18 0.68 -2.77
CA ILE A 9 -2.86 1.33 -2.64
C ILE A 9 -2.01 0.88 -3.81
N ARG A 10 -1.32 1.83 -4.43
CA ARG A 10 -0.44 1.56 -5.57
C ARG A 10 0.94 2.11 -5.29
N VAL A 11 1.93 1.61 -6.02
CA VAL A 11 3.30 2.11 -5.91
C VAL A 11 3.31 3.62 -6.14
N GLY A 12 3.97 4.35 -5.25
CA GLY A 12 4.02 5.81 -5.29
C GLY A 12 2.97 6.50 -4.45
N ASP A 13 2.00 5.76 -3.91
CA ASP A 13 0.99 6.36 -3.03
C ASP A 13 1.63 6.82 -1.72
N ALA A 14 1.07 7.88 -1.16
CA ALA A 14 1.63 8.53 0.02
C ALA A 14 1.25 7.84 1.33
N THR A 15 1.96 8.20 2.39
CA THR A 15 1.56 7.85 3.75
C THR A 15 1.29 9.13 4.51
N ASP A 16 0.62 9.01 5.65
CA ASP A 16 0.32 10.17 6.49
C ASP A 16 1.55 10.70 7.24
N HIS A 17 2.70 10.03 7.11
CA HIS A 17 3.96 10.49 7.67
C HIS A 17 4.89 11.07 6.62
N GLY A 18 4.38 11.36 5.43
CA GLY A 18 5.17 11.96 4.36
C GLY A 18 6.01 10.99 3.54
N GLY A 19 5.80 9.69 3.73
CA GLY A 19 6.51 8.68 2.95
C GLY A 19 5.75 8.23 1.72
N LYS A 20 6.25 7.16 1.10
CA LYS A 20 5.66 6.60 -0.12
C LYS A 20 5.74 5.09 -0.12
N VAL A 21 4.80 4.47 -0.83
CA VAL A 21 4.86 3.04 -1.15
C VAL A 21 5.90 2.84 -2.24
N GLU A 22 6.86 1.96 -2.01
CA GLU A 22 8.02 1.81 -2.90
C GLU A 22 7.95 0.60 -3.80
N THR A 23 7.31 -0.48 -3.38
CA THR A 23 7.18 -1.69 -4.20
C THR A 23 5.75 -2.16 -4.27
N GLY A 24 5.48 -3.02 -5.25
CA GLY A 24 4.15 -3.58 -5.42
C GLY A 24 4.19 -4.83 -6.29
N SER A 25 3.04 -5.26 -6.75
CA SER A 25 2.91 -6.39 -7.63
C SER A 25 3.71 -6.15 -8.92
N THR A 26 4.29 -7.23 -9.46
CA THR A 26 4.95 -7.17 -10.75
C THR A 26 4.01 -7.48 -11.89
N LYS A 27 2.75 -7.84 -11.58
CA LYS A 27 1.78 -8.29 -12.57
C LYS A 27 0.49 -7.47 -12.55
N MET A 28 0.00 -7.14 -11.35
CA MET A 28 -1.30 -6.50 -11.21
C MET A 28 -1.16 -4.99 -11.19
N ARG A 29 -1.76 -4.35 -12.18
CA ARG A 29 -1.77 -2.89 -12.29
C ARG A 29 -3.21 -2.38 -12.26
N PHE A 30 -3.38 -1.21 -11.72
CA PHE A 30 -4.65 -0.50 -11.79
C PHE A 30 -4.39 0.95 -12.18
N ASP A 31 -5.00 1.37 -13.26
CA ASP A 31 -4.88 2.73 -13.78
C ASP A 31 -3.41 3.16 -13.95
N GLY A 32 -2.62 2.26 -14.53
CA GLY A 32 -1.25 2.54 -14.95
C GLY A 32 -0.17 2.33 -13.91
N ARG A 33 -0.52 2.01 -12.65
CA ARG A 33 0.48 1.75 -11.61
C ARG A 33 0.26 0.41 -10.96
N PHE A 34 1.36 -0.22 -10.52
CA PHE A 34 1.28 -1.51 -9.88
C PHE A 34 0.63 -1.39 -8.51
N VAL A 35 -0.21 -2.37 -8.18
CA VAL A 35 -0.95 -2.40 -6.91
C VAL A 35 -0.03 -2.88 -5.80
N ALA A 36 -0.10 -2.24 -4.64
CA ALA A 36 0.70 -2.61 -3.48
C ALA A 36 0.00 -3.70 -2.67
N ARG A 37 0.79 -4.54 -2.02
CA ARG A 37 0.31 -5.71 -1.29
C ARG A 37 0.90 -5.73 0.10
N LYS A 38 0.30 -6.54 0.97
CA LYS A 38 0.87 -6.80 2.28
C LYS A 38 2.31 -7.27 2.11
N GLY A 39 3.23 -6.67 2.86
CA GLY A 39 4.65 -6.99 2.80
C GLY A 39 5.46 -6.12 1.85
N ASP A 40 4.82 -5.27 1.05
CA ASP A 40 5.55 -4.38 0.17
C ASP A 40 6.22 -3.25 0.95
N LEU A 41 7.32 -2.73 0.42
CA LEU A 41 8.14 -1.74 1.10
C LEU A 41 7.53 -0.35 1.05
N VAL A 42 7.67 0.36 2.17
CA VAL A 42 7.17 1.72 2.34
C VAL A 42 8.30 2.56 2.93
N SER A 43 8.50 3.76 2.42
CA SER A 43 9.43 4.69 3.06
C SER A 43 8.71 5.46 4.16
N CYS A 44 9.43 5.80 5.22
CA CYS A 44 8.87 6.59 6.29
C CYS A 44 9.96 7.50 6.86
N PRO A 45 10.03 8.76 6.40
CA PRO A 45 11.11 9.65 6.83
C PRO A 45 11.07 9.98 8.32
N GLN A 46 9.93 9.82 8.96
CA GLN A 46 9.81 10.09 10.40
C GLN A 46 10.29 8.93 11.27
N HIS A 47 10.47 7.74 10.70
CA HIS A 47 10.82 6.53 11.44
C HIS A 47 11.89 5.73 10.71
N LEU A 48 13.03 6.37 10.46
CA LEU A 48 14.11 5.75 9.68
C LEU A 48 14.71 4.53 10.36
N SER A 49 14.52 4.40 11.66
CA SER A 49 15.02 3.24 12.41
C SER A 49 14.18 1.99 12.20
N VAL A 50 12.97 2.13 11.65
CA VAL A 50 12.12 0.98 11.36
C VAL A 50 12.53 0.41 10.02
N SER A 51 13.17 -0.76 10.05
CA SER A 51 13.68 -1.40 8.82
C SER A 51 13.62 -2.92 8.97
N PRO A 52 12.99 -3.63 8.04
CA PRO A 52 12.25 -3.06 6.91
C PRO A 52 10.92 -2.44 7.35
N ASN A 53 10.51 -1.38 6.67
CA ASN A 53 9.19 -0.80 6.88
C ASN A 53 8.29 -1.32 5.76
N VAL A 54 7.32 -2.13 6.13
CA VAL A 54 6.48 -2.83 5.17
C VAL A 54 5.00 -2.63 5.52
N ILE A 55 4.15 -2.86 4.52
CA ILE A 55 2.71 -2.84 4.73
C ILE A 55 2.32 -4.04 5.58
N GLU A 56 1.68 -3.80 6.72
CA GLU A 56 1.32 -4.86 7.65
C GLU A 56 -0.07 -5.43 7.41
N GLU A 57 -0.92 -4.71 6.70
CA GLU A 57 -2.31 -5.10 6.51
C GLU A 57 -2.63 -5.27 5.04
N GLY A 58 -3.61 -6.10 4.76
CA GLY A 58 -4.11 -6.31 3.42
C GLY A 58 -5.53 -6.85 3.48
N ASP A 59 -6.25 -6.70 2.38
CA ASP A 59 -7.63 -7.17 2.28
C ASP A 59 -7.63 -8.63 1.82
N PRO A 60 -8.00 -9.58 2.68
CA PRO A 60 -7.97 -11.00 2.31
C PRO A 60 -8.97 -11.37 1.23
N SER A 61 -9.95 -10.52 0.96
CA SER A 61 -10.92 -10.77 -0.09
C SER A 61 -10.41 -10.38 -1.48
N MET A 62 -9.27 -9.72 -1.54
CA MET A 62 -8.67 -9.28 -2.80
C MET A 62 -7.17 -9.57 -2.76
N THR A 63 -6.74 -10.59 -3.50
CA THR A 63 -5.35 -11.02 -3.46
C THR A 63 -4.72 -11.02 -4.84
N ASP A 64 -3.39 -10.90 -4.85
CA ASP A 64 -2.56 -11.09 -6.03
C ASP A 64 -1.55 -12.17 -5.70
N ASP A 65 -1.62 -13.30 -6.40
CA ASP A 65 -0.78 -14.48 -6.09
C ASP A 65 -0.92 -14.93 -4.63
N GLY A 66 -2.14 -14.79 -4.09
CA GLY A 66 -2.39 -15.18 -2.71
C GLY A 66 -1.97 -14.13 -1.68
N ILE A 67 -1.44 -13.00 -2.11
CA ILE A 67 -0.98 -11.93 -1.21
C ILE A 67 -2.07 -10.87 -1.12
N PRO A 68 -2.58 -10.58 0.08
CA PRO A 68 -3.66 -9.58 0.23
C PRO A 68 -3.25 -8.19 -0.27
N ILE A 69 -4.17 -7.55 -0.99
CA ILE A 69 -3.95 -6.21 -1.55
C ILE A 69 -4.13 -5.16 -0.45
N ALA A 70 -3.23 -4.19 -0.42
CA ALA A 70 -3.36 -3.07 0.52
C ALA A 70 -4.44 -2.09 0.06
N ARG A 71 -5.15 -1.54 1.02
CA ARG A 71 -6.25 -0.60 0.79
C ARG A 71 -6.01 0.68 1.59
N HIS A 72 -6.73 1.73 1.21
CA HIS A 72 -6.65 3.02 1.92
C HIS A 72 -6.87 2.84 3.43
N GLY A 73 -6.01 3.45 4.23
CA GLY A 73 -6.10 3.38 5.68
C GLY A 73 -5.36 2.22 6.31
N HIS A 74 -4.85 1.28 5.53
CA HIS A 74 -4.05 0.20 6.06
C HIS A 74 -2.72 0.72 6.59
N ARG A 75 -2.12 -0.03 7.51
CA ARG A 75 -0.97 0.43 8.28
C ARG A 75 0.33 -0.25 7.86
N ALA A 76 1.43 0.50 7.95
CA ALA A 76 2.78 -0.03 7.79
C ALA A 76 3.43 -0.27 9.15
N THR A 77 4.58 -0.93 9.15
CA THR A 77 5.29 -1.33 10.38
C THR A 77 5.59 -0.13 11.28
N CYS A 78 5.92 1.01 10.70
CA CYS A 78 6.23 2.21 11.49
C CYS A 78 4.99 2.87 12.11
N GLY A 79 3.80 2.38 11.80
CA GLY A 79 2.56 2.94 12.31
C GLY A 79 1.90 3.97 11.41
N CYS A 80 2.52 4.32 10.29
CA CYS A 80 1.90 5.24 9.35
C CYS A 80 0.76 4.55 8.60
N HIS A 81 -0.18 5.35 8.13
CA HIS A 81 -1.33 4.85 7.35
C HIS A 81 -1.15 5.18 5.89
N LEU A 82 -1.55 4.26 5.04
CA LEU A 82 -1.43 4.40 3.59
C LEU A 82 -2.59 5.23 3.07
N ILE A 83 -2.30 6.12 2.12
CA ILE A 83 -3.29 7.00 1.54
C ILE A 83 -3.39 6.69 0.05
N SER A 84 -4.54 6.20 -0.38
CA SER A 84 -4.76 5.91 -1.78
C SER A 84 -4.91 7.20 -2.58
N SER A 85 -4.20 7.30 -3.70
CA SER A 85 -4.34 8.44 -4.61
C SER A 85 -5.63 8.35 -5.44
N LEU A 86 -6.38 7.26 -5.26
CA LEU A 86 -7.65 7.06 -5.96
C LEU A 86 -8.85 7.56 -5.18
N VAL A 87 -8.68 7.95 -3.94
CA VAL A 87 -9.78 8.47 -3.13
C VAL A 87 -9.74 9.99 -3.05
#